data_010732a43295fba3fbdc13cb27a9edb8
#
_entry.id   010732a43295fba3fbdc13cb27a9edb8
#
_cell.length_a   1.000
_cell.length_b   1.000
_cell.length_c   1.000
_cell.angle_alpha   90.00
_cell.angle_beta   90.00
_cell.angle_gamma   90.00
#
_symmetry.space_group_name_H-M   'P 1'
#
loop_
_entity.id
_entity.type
_entity.pdbx_description
1 polymer ?
#
loop_
_entity_poly.entity_id
_entity_poly.type
_entity_poly.pdbx_seq_one_letter_code
_entity_poly.pdbx_strand_id
1 'polypeptide(L)'
;MPDRLPASAWAEGRLVLNEKDSPEPGPLRLSRTPYLREPLDCFSDEHVSEITIEAGTQLGKTLFSFACLGYAIDQDPGTCLYVMPDEQTAKKVLKTRIVPLIHSSPDLRRHLAGQRSDISEVRLDFDRMIVFSAWAQSPASLASIPCRYVILDELDKYPRWSGREADPAALAEERTKNFWNRKIIRVSTPTTLGGLIHRYYRHSDRRRYWVPCPHCGEYQVLVWQQVKWDHGARLERIKELGLAWYECEHCKERIEDSHKPAMLERGVWAPAGCTVANDGSLKGQPEGGSHPGFHLSSLYSPWVKFGDAAFTFLDAKNDPAKLMNFVNSWLAEVWQEKIDEVDDEGVRALRRPYPLGRVPKDAVVLTAGADVQADRAYYVVRAWGYGETSWLVDYGLLYDDDAERIAELGGSPKSCLDKLPIGKAYPIDGTDDVMPIALWCIDARHRTDEVYIFARRHRDTVRAIMGSPTDLKGGLYYASKVDRNQKTGGALKGSQMIWHIDTVRFKDRINRLRTEQPPVWFLSDDVDADYLQHITAEEKVIERTSRGRARSVYTLRPGHERNDWWDCEVYATCAADMRGVPHLQPIARPRKAQVKAQSWIPRKKGWVR
;
A
#
# COMPACT_ATOMS: atom_id res chain seq x y z
N MET A 1 -30.82 31.54 -20.67
CA MET A 1 -30.41 31.45 -19.26
C MET A 1 -29.21 32.36 -19.10
N PRO A 2 -29.05 33.15 -18.05
CA PRO A 2 -27.79 33.85 -17.86
C PRO A 2 -26.66 32.83 -17.83
N ASP A 3 -25.50 33.16 -18.43
CA ASP A 3 -24.33 32.31 -18.42
C ASP A 3 -23.94 31.98 -16.97
N ARG A 4 -23.83 30.70 -16.65
CA ARG A 4 -23.42 30.28 -15.32
C ARG A 4 -21.96 30.65 -15.12
N LEU A 5 -21.66 31.30 -14.01
CA LEU A 5 -20.28 31.60 -13.64
C LEU A 5 -19.49 30.29 -13.39
N PRO A 6 -18.19 30.22 -13.69
CA PRO A 6 -17.34 29.18 -13.15
C PRO A 6 -17.41 29.14 -11.63
N ALA A 7 -17.33 27.97 -11.02
CA ALA A 7 -17.54 27.84 -9.58
C ALA A 7 -16.48 28.60 -8.76
N SER A 8 -15.25 28.74 -9.25
CA SER A 8 -14.21 29.56 -8.63
C SER A 8 -14.58 31.05 -8.60
N ALA A 9 -15.03 31.60 -9.73
CA ALA A 9 -15.45 33.00 -9.83
C ALA A 9 -16.71 33.29 -8.99
N TRP A 10 -17.67 32.37 -8.97
CA TRP A 10 -18.83 32.44 -8.10
C TRP A 10 -18.42 32.46 -6.62
N ALA A 11 -17.53 31.57 -6.21
CA ALA A 11 -17.11 31.45 -4.82
C ALA A 11 -16.39 32.73 -4.33
N GLU A 12 -15.48 33.30 -5.12
CA GLU A 12 -14.82 34.59 -4.78
C GLU A 12 -15.81 35.76 -4.71
N GLY A 13 -16.81 35.76 -5.57
CA GLY A 13 -17.77 36.86 -5.63
C GLY A 13 -18.89 36.82 -4.59
N ARG A 14 -19.24 35.66 -4.07
CA ARG A 14 -20.48 35.46 -3.31
C ARG A 14 -20.35 34.71 -1.99
N LEU A 15 -19.27 33.95 -1.79
CA LEU A 15 -19.08 33.18 -0.55
C LEU A 15 -18.42 34.06 0.52
N VAL A 16 -19.04 34.13 1.69
CA VAL A 16 -18.54 34.90 2.84
C VAL A 16 -18.23 33.94 3.99
N LEU A 17 -16.96 33.92 4.39
CA LEU A 17 -16.47 33.07 5.46
C LEU A 17 -16.80 33.66 6.82
N ASN A 18 -17.20 32.78 7.76
CA ASN A 18 -17.59 33.18 9.11
C ASN A 18 -16.36 33.47 9.97
N GLU A 19 -16.44 34.46 10.86
CA GLU A 19 -15.39 34.82 11.84
C GLU A 19 -15.03 33.67 12.82
N LYS A 20 -15.98 32.75 13.11
CA LYS A 20 -15.78 31.66 14.04
C LYS A 20 -15.01 30.46 13.43
N ASP A 21 -15.03 30.35 12.11
CA ASP A 21 -14.55 29.13 11.42
C ASP A 21 -13.36 29.38 10.49
N SER A 22 -13.07 30.63 10.16
CA SER A 22 -11.99 30.98 9.25
C SER A 22 -10.93 31.84 9.94
N PRO A 23 -9.64 31.56 9.72
CA PRO A 23 -8.55 32.45 10.14
C PRO A 23 -8.55 33.76 9.35
N GLU A 24 -9.22 33.82 8.18
CA GLU A 24 -9.39 34.99 7.35
C GLU A 24 -10.89 35.15 7.04
N PRO A 25 -11.69 35.74 7.95
CA PRO A 25 -13.13 35.94 7.74
C PRO A 25 -13.42 37.01 6.68
N GLY A 26 -14.64 36.97 6.15
CA GLY A 26 -15.08 37.88 5.09
C GLY A 26 -15.19 37.21 3.72
N PRO A 27 -15.20 37.95 2.62
CA PRO A 27 -15.29 37.39 1.27
C PRO A 27 -14.15 36.42 0.99
N LEU A 28 -14.48 35.29 0.38
CA LEU A 28 -13.48 34.29 0.00
C LEU A 28 -12.46 34.87 -0.98
N ARG A 29 -11.19 34.61 -0.77
CA ARG A 29 -10.08 35.06 -1.62
C ARG A 29 -9.27 33.87 -2.11
N LEU A 30 -9.51 33.40 -3.33
CA LEU A 30 -8.76 32.30 -3.92
C LEU A 30 -7.32 32.69 -4.27
N SER A 31 -6.94 33.96 -4.26
CA SER A 31 -5.54 34.39 -4.34
C SER A 31 -4.68 33.86 -3.18
N ARG A 32 -5.31 33.53 -2.04
CA ARG A 32 -4.61 32.88 -0.90
C ARG A 32 -4.41 31.37 -1.12
N THR A 33 -5.34 30.75 -1.85
CA THR A 33 -5.35 29.31 -2.14
C THR A 33 -5.61 29.05 -3.63
N PRO A 34 -4.72 29.53 -4.54
CA PRO A 34 -4.98 29.50 -5.99
C PRO A 34 -5.19 28.08 -6.52
N TYR A 35 -4.59 27.10 -5.88
CA TYR A 35 -4.74 25.68 -6.20
C TYR A 35 -6.19 25.15 -6.08
N LEU A 36 -7.11 25.90 -5.46
CA LEU A 36 -8.53 25.52 -5.38
C LEU A 36 -9.34 25.98 -6.60
N ARG A 37 -8.82 26.88 -7.46
CA ARG A 37 -9.56 27.40 -8.62
C ARG A 37 -9.96 26.28 -9.57
N GLU A 38 -9.02 25.55 -10.10
CA GLU A 38 -9.30 24.48 -11.06
C GLU A 38 -10.18 23.34 -10.49
N PRO A 39 -9.96 22.81 -9.27
CA PRO A 39 -10.90 21.89 -8.65
C PRO A 39 -12.33 22.41 -8.56
N LEU A 40 -12.52 23.69 -8.23
CA LEU A 40 -13.85 24.34 -8.20
C LEU A 40 -14.44 24.43 -9.61
N ASP A 41 -13.65 24.81 -10.61
CA ASP A 41 -14.13 24.92 -11.99
C ASP A 41 -14.50 23.56 -12.58
N CYS A 42 -13.80 22.50 -12.21
CA CYS A 42 -14.19 21.11 -12.51
C CYS A 42 -15.60 20.77 -11.96
N PHE A 43 -16.01 21.37 -10.83
CA PHE A 43 -17.35 21.13 -10.31
C PHE A 43 -18.44 21.75 -11.21
N SER A 44 -18.20 22.93 -11.78
CA SER A 44 -19.12 23.59 -12.71
C SER A 44 -19.03 23.08 -14.16
N ASP A 45 -18.02 22.31 -14.52
CA ASP A 45 -17.87 21.70 -15.85
C ASP A 45 -18.86 20.55 -16.03
N GLU A 46 -19.74 20.62 -17.03
CA GLU A 46 -20.77 19.59 -17.32
C GLU A 46 -20.16 18.23 -17.69
N HIS A 47 -18.94 18.19 -18.23
CA HIS A 47 -18.26 16.96 -18.63
C HIS A 47 -17.60 16.22 -17.47
N VAL A 48 -17.45 16.86 -16.32
CA VAL A 48 -16.85 16.26 -15.13
C VAL A 48 -17.94 15.73 -14.20
N SER A 49 -18.02 14.44 -14.00
CA SER A 49 -18.97 13.78 -13.09
C SER A 49 -18.37 13.43 -11.72
N GLU A 50 -17.06 13.31 -11.63
CA GLU A 50 -16.37 12.88 -10.42
C GLU A 50 -15.14 13.75 -10.17
N ILE A 51 -14.87 14.08 -8.90
CA ILE A 51 -13.70 14.85 -8.48
C ILE A 51 -13.13 14.19 -7.22
N THR A 52 -11.82 13.93 -7.22
CA THR A 52 -11.11 13.35 -6.07
C THR A 52 -10.02 14.29 -5.58
N ILE A 53 -10.01 14.62 -4.27
CA ILE A 53 -8.98 15.46 -3.65
C ILE A 53 -8.31 14.69 -2.51
N GLU A 54 -7.09 14.25 -2.74
CA GLU A 54 -6.18 13.67 -1.76
C GLU A 54 -5.24 14.77 -1.28
N ALA A 55 -5.44 15.30 -0.08
CA ALA A 55 -4.65 16.44 0.36
C ALA A 55 -4.35 16.41 1.87
N GLY A 56 -3.24 17.05 2.25
CA GLY A 56 -2.84 17.27 3.63
C GLY A 56 -3.85 18.07 4.42
N THR A 57 -3.58 18.23 5.71
CA THR A 57 -4.43 19.05 6.60
C THR A 57 -4.26 20.54 6.30
N GLN A 58 -5.28 21.36 6.62
CA GLN A 58 -5.26 22.83 6.50
C GLN A 58 -5.01 23.37 5.08
N LEU A 59 -5.48 22.67 4.05
CA LEU A 59 -5.36 23.05 2.63
C LEU A 59 -6.71 23.46 1.99
N GLY A 60 -7.75 23.61 2.80
CA GLY A 60 -9.05 24.06 2.29
C GLY A 60 -9.94 22.94 1.73
N LYS A 61 -9.68 21.65 2.01
CA LYS A 61 -10.54 20.52 1.56
C LYS A 61 -12.02 20.72 1.87
N THR A 62 -12.32 20.99 3.14
CA THR A 62 -13.71 21.22 3.58
C THR A 62 -14.27 22.52 3.01
N LEU A 63 -13.43 23.56 2.83
CA LEU A 63 -13.85 24.80 2.17
C LEU A 63 -14.23 24.56 0.71
N PHE A 64 -13.46 23.74 -0.01
CA PHE A 64 -13.80 23.29 -1.36
C PHE A 64 -15.19 22.61 -1.39
N SER A 65 -15.44 21.64 -0.49
CA SER A 65 -16.73 20.95 -0.40
C SER A 65 -17.89 21.93 -0.13
N PHE A 66 -17.67 22.92 0.73
CA PHE A 66 -18.67 23.94 1.04
C PHE A 66 -18.89 24.91 -0.10
N ALA A 67 -17.83 25.28 -0.83
CA ALA A 67 -17.96 26.15 -2.02
C ALA A 67 -18.74 25.43 -3.14
N CYS A 68 -18.48 24.14 -3.37
CA CYS A 68 -19.27 23.32 -4.29
C CYS A 68 -20.75 23.24 -3.87
N LEU A 69 -21.01 23.01 -2.58
CA LEU A 69 -22.36 22.99 -2.04
C LEU A 69 -23.06 24.36 -2.21
N GLY A 70 -22.37 25.45 -1.90
CA GLY A 70 -22.90 26.82 -2.08
C GLY A 70 -23.21 27.14 -3.55
N TYR A 71 -22.31 26.74 -4.46
CA TYR A 71 -22.55 26.88 -5.90
C TYR A 71 -23.79 26.08 -6.34
N ALA A 72 -23.94 24.84 -5.85
CA ALA A 72 -25.11 24.04 -6.16
C ALA A 72 -26.41 24.71 -5.67
N ILE A 73 -26.43 25.30 -4.46
CA ILE A 73 -27.60 25.99 -3.90
C ILE A 73 -28.00 27.16 -4.77
N ASP A 74 -27.04 27.99 -5.18
CA ASP A 74 -27.33 29.26 -5.87
C ASP A 74 -27.46 29.12 -7.39
N GLN A 75 -26.57 28.38 -8.04
CA GLN A 75 -26.45 28.38 -9.51
C GLN A 75 -26.98 27.10 -10.18
N ASP A 76 -26.92 25.96 -9.54
CA ASP A 76 -27.24 24.69 -10.16
C ASP A 76 -27.92 23.70 -9.18
N PRO A 77 -29.17 24.01 -8.75
CA PRO A 77 -29.85 23.29 -7.69
C PRO A 77 -30.16 21.83 -8.03
N GLY A 78 -29.99 20.97 -7.03
CA GLY A 78 -30.31 19.55 -7.09
C GLY A 78 -30.08 18.88 -5.74
N THR A 79 -30.82 17.84 -5.41
CA THR A 79 -30.71 17.15 -4.13
C THR A 79 -29.26 16.72 -3.86
N CYS A 80 -28.74 17.06 -2.68
CA CYS A 80 -27.37 16.78 -2.24
C CYS A 80 -27.36 15.84 -1.03
N LEU A 81 -26.48 14.84 -1.06
CA LEU A 81 -26.13 13.99 0.07
C LEU A 81 -24.72 14.35 0.54
N TYR A 82 -24.60 14.92 1.72
CA TYR A 82 -23.30 15.25 2.35
C TYR A 82 -22.99 14.17 3.39
N VAL A 83 -21.95 13.40 3.16
CA VAL A 83 -21.60 12.20 3.96
C VAL A 83 -20.36 12.47 4.79
N MET A 84 -20.40 12.12 6.07
CA MET A 84 -19.33 12.19 7.05
C MET A 84 -19.04 10.81 7.64
N PRO A 85 -17.89 10.59 8.34
CA PRO A 85 -17.58 9.28 8.91
C PRO A 85 -18.60 8.75 9.92
N ASP A 86 -19.11 9.62 10.80
CA ASP A 86 -20.02 9.27 11.89
C ASP A 86 -21.12 10.32 12.11
N GLU A 87 -22.16 9.94 12.83
CA GLU A 87 -23.33 10.78 13.08
C GLU A 87 -23.01 12.06 13.85
N GLN A 88 -22.16 11.98 14.88
CA GLN A 88 -21.84 13.16 15.68
C GLN A 88 -21.09 14.20 14.86
N THR A 89 -20.14 13.75 14.03
CA THR A 89 -19.39 14.60 13.12
C THR A 89 -20.30 15.21 12.06
N ALA A 90 -21.23 14.44 11.49
CA ALA A 90 -22.18 14.89 10.49
C ALA A 90 -23.07 16.03 11.05
N LYS A 91 -23.72 15.82 12.20
CA LYS A 91 -24.55 16.83 12.88
C LYS A 91 -23.73 18.05 13.29
N LYS A 92 -22.52 17.85 13.82
CA LYS A 92 -21.62 18.94 14.22
C LYS A 92 -21.25 19.81 13.01
N VAL A 93 -20.78 19.23 11.92
CA VAL A 93 -20.39 19.98 10.71
C VAL A 93 -21.56 20.74 10.13
N LEU A 94 -22.72 20.12 10.02
CA LEU A 94 -23.93 20.80 9.55
C LEU A 94 -24.26 22.02 10.40
N LYS A 95 -24.35 21.86 11.72
CA LYS A 95 -24.75 22.90 12.66
C LYS A 95 -23.70 24.01 12.84
N THR A 96 -22.41 23.64 12.92
CA THR A 96 -21.38 24.61 13.33
C THR A 96 -20.63 25.20 12.15
N ARG A 97 -20.72 24.64 10.94
CA ARG A 97 -19.97 25.10 9.77
C ARG A 97 -20.86 25.42 8.57
N ILE A 98 -21.70 24.49 8.11
CA ILE A 98 -22.53 24.69 6.91
C ILE A 98 -23.60 25.75 7.17
N VAL A 99 -24.36 25.61 8.25
CA VAL A 99 -25.42 26.60 8.59
C VAL A 99 -24.86 27.99 8.82
N PRO A 100 -23.78 28.20 9.59
CA PRO A 100 -23.16 29.54 9.71
C PRO A 100 -22.66 30.11 8.38
N LEU A 101 -22.06 29.29 7.50
CA LEU A 101 -21.63 29.73 6.17
C LEU A 101 -22.81 30.26 5.32
N ILE A 102 -23.93 29.52 5.33
CA ILE A 102 -25.16 29.94 4.61
C ILE A 102 -25.67 31.26 5.16
N HIS A 103 -25.70 31.42 6.48
CA HIS A 103 -26.15 32.67 7.08
C HIS A 103 -25.22 33.87 6.82
N SER A 104 -23.91 33.62 6.75
CA SER A 104 -22.91 34.67 6.47
C SER A 104 -22.90 35.11 5.01
N SER A 105 -23.37 34.25 4.09
CA SER A 105 -23.38 34.51 2.65
C SER A 105 -24.77 34.99 2.20
N PRO A 106 -24.97 36.26 1.86
CA PRO A 106 -26.29 36.82 1.50
C PRO A 106 -26.96 36.07 0.34
N ASP A 107 -26.17 35.68 -0.67
CA ASP A 107 -26.65 34.95 -1.84
C ASP A 107 -27.15 33.53 -1.48
N LEU A 108 -26.57 32.86 -0.49
CA LEU A 108 -27.06 31.57 -0.02
C LEU A 108 -28.26 31.70 0.91
N ARG A 109 -28.22 32.72 1.80
CA ARG A 109 -29.28 32.93 2.78
C ARG A 109 -30.64 33.21 2.13
N ARG A 110 -30.68 33.86 0.97
CA ARG A 110 -31.94 34.15 0.25
C ARG A 110 -32.67 32.90 -0.23
N HIS A 111 -31.98 31.78 -0.38
CA HIS A 111 -32.56 30.49 -0.79
C HIS A 111 -33.15 29.68 0.37
N LEU A 112 -32.93 30.08 1.63
CA LEU A 112 -33.65 29.46 2.76
C LEU A 112 -35.12 29.80 2.66
N ALA A 113 -36.01 28.82 2.79
CA ALA A 113 -37.45 28.97 2.58
C ALA A 113 -38.17 29.79 3.67
N GLY A 114 -37.46 30.17 4.74
CA GLY A 114 -37.94 31.14 5.74
C GLY A 114 -38.76 30.55 6.88
N GLN A 115 -38.92 29.23 6.95
CA GLN A 115 -39.59 28.56 8.05
C GLN A 115 -38.58 27.97 9.06
N ARG A 116 -38.92 27.93 10.35
CA ARG A 116 -38.06 27.30 11.38
C ARG A 116 -37.82 25.78 11.17
N SER A 117 -38.68 25.13 10.37
CA SER A 117 -38.57 23.70 10.01
C SER A 117 -37.53 23.43 8.92
N ASP A 118 -37.02 24.44 8.23
CA ASP A 118 -36.11 24.30 7.08
C ASP A 118 -34.70 23.83 7.48
N ILE A 119 -34.35 24.00 8.76
CA ILE A 119 -33.08 23.62 9.32
C ILE A 119 -33.32 22.57 10.41
N SER A 120 -33.05 21.30 10.10
CA SER A 120 -33.02 20.21 11.07
C SER A 120 -31.60 19.76 11.37
N GLU A 121 -31.43 18.78 12.26
CA GLU A 121 -30.11 18.23 12.59
C GLU A 121 -29.44 17.45 11.43
N VAL A 122 -30.25 17.02 10.45
CA VAL A 122 -29.81 16.15 9.35
C VAL A 122 -30.29 16.59 7.98
N ARG A 123 -30.96 17.75 7.90
CA ARG A 123 -31.56 18.22 6.64
C ARG A 123 -31.64 19.75 6.60
N LEU A 124 -31.32 20.31 5.43
CA LEU A 124 -31.51 21.73 5.11
C LEU A 124 -32.40 21.82 3.88
N ASP A 125 -33.49 22.57 4.00
CA ASP A 125 -34.42 22.83 2.91
C ASP A 125 -34.21 24.24 2.33
N PHE A 126 -34.01 24.28 1.02
CA PHE A 126 -33.92 25.47 0.23
C PHE A 126 -35.11 25.55 -0.74
N ASP A 127 -35.33 26.70 -1.31
CA ASP A 127 -36.40 26.94 -2.29
C ASP A 127 -36.38 25.98 -3.49
N ARG A 128 -35.18 25.50 -3.89
CA ARG A 128 -34.98 24.70 -5.11
C ARG A 128 -34.20 23.43 -4.91
N MET A 129 -33.72 23.12 -3.71
CA MET A 129 -32.99 21.88 -3.41
C MET A 129 -33.05 21.51 -1.94
N ILE A 130 -32.70 20.28 -1.66
CA ILE A 130 -32.59 19.74 -0.30
C ILE A 130 -31.17 19.20 -0.11
N VAL A 131 -30.56 19.51 1.03
CA VAL A 131 -29.29 18.94 1.46
C VAL A 131 -29.54 17.99 2.63
N PHE A 132 -29.16 16.73 2.47
CA PHE A 132 -29.22 15.71 3.50
C PHE A 132 -27.81 15.49 4.06
N SER A 133 -27.73 15.46 5.39
CA SER A 133 -26.54 15.05 6.11
C SER A 133 -26.64 13.55 6.44
N ALA A 134 -25.64 12.78 6.00
CA ALA A 134 -25.58 11.33 6.19
C ALA A 134 -24.24 10.92 6.80
N TRP A 135 -24.13 9.67 7.23
CA TRP A 135 -22.89 9.13 7.82
C TRP A 135 -22.62 7.69 7.40
N ALA A 136 -21.34 7.40 7.24
CA ALA A 136 -20.85 6.16 6.65
C ALA A 136 -21.21 4.89 7.45
N GLN A 137 -21.52 5.01 8.75
CA GLN A 137 -21.86 3.87 9.61
C GLN A 137 -23.31 3.40 9.46
N SER A 138 -24.18 4.17 8.77
CA SER A 138 -25.62 3.85 8.64
C SER A 138 -26.03 3.62 7.19
N PRO A 139 -26.29 2.37 6.79
CA PRO A 139 -26.82 2.08 5.46
C PRO A 139 -28.12 2.84 5.16
N ALA A 140 -28.99 2.96 6.15
CA ALA A 140 -30.27 3.66 5.99
C ALA A 140 -30.10 5.15 5.63
N SER A 141 -29.10 5.82 6.19
CA SER A 141 -28.83 7.22 5.86
C SER A 141 -28.23 7.40 4.46
N LEU A 142 -27.50 6.38 3.97
CA LEU A 142 -26.84 6.41 2.67
C LEU A 142 -27.76 5.99 1.51
N ALA A 143 -28.71 5.09 1.78
CA ALA A 143 -29.48 4.40 0.74
C ALA A 143 -30.88 5.01 0.48
N SER A 144 -31.34 5.98 1.27
CA SER A 144 -32.76 6.37 1.32
C SER A 144 -33.24 7.31 0.20
N ILE A 145 -32.33 8.06 -0.46
CA ILE A 145 -32.78 9.19 -1.30
C ILE A 145 -31.98 9.27 -2.58
N PRO A 146 -32.64 9.36 -3.77
CA PRO A 146 -31.96 9.71 -5.01
C PRO A 146 -31.41 11.14 -4.93
N CYS A 147 -30.14 11.32 -5.27
CA CYS A 147 -29.50 12.63 -5.21
C CYS A 147 -28.62 12.89 -6.45
N ARG A 148 -28.53 14.15 -6.84
CA ARG A 148 -27.69 14.60 -7.94
C ARG A 148 -26.25 14.79 -7.48
N TYR A 149 -26.07 15.29 -6.26
CA TYR A 149 -24.78 15.59 -5.66
C TYR A 149 -24.49 14.65 -4.51
N VAL A 150 -23.30 14.05 -4.51
CA VAL A 150 -22.76 13.30 -3.39
C VAL A 150 -21.41 13.90 -3.01
N ILE A 151 -21.28 14.32 -1.75
CA ILE A 151 -20.04 14.84 -1.19
C ILE A 151 -19.60 13.89 -0.08
N LEU A 152 -18.47 13.20 -0.29
CA LEU A 152 -17.86 12.26 0.64
C LEU A 152 -16.66 12.96 1.31
N ASP A 153 -16.88 13.51 2.50
CA ASP A 153 -15.84 14.22 3.25
C ASP A 153 -15.19 13.31 4.28
N GLU A 154 -13.87 13.41 4.43
CA GLU A 154 -13.06 12.56 5.30
C GLU A 154 -13.15 11.06 4.94
N LEU A 155 -13.15 10.74 3.66
CA LEU A 155 -13.44 9.42 3.09
C LEU A 155 -12.60 8.28 3.68
N ASP A 156 -11.31 8.50 3.97
CA ASP A 156 -10.43 7.47 4.54
C ASP A 156 -10.76 7.11 5.99
N LYS A 157 -11.62 7.89 6.64
CA LYS A 157 -12.13 7.58 7.99
C LYS A 157 -13.41 6.73 7.97
N TYR A 158 -13.93 6.41 6.78
CA TYR A 158 -15.11 5.57 6.68
C TYR A 158 -14.81 4.13 7.07
N PRO A 159 -15.77 3.40 7.69
CA PRO A 159 -15.63 1.97 7.93
C PRO A 159 -15.61 1.23 6.58
N ARG A 160 -14.97 0.05 6.53
CA ARG A 160 -14.97 -0.80 5.32
C ARG A 160 -16.36 -1.24 4.86
N TRP A 161 -17.32 -1.34 5.80
CA TRP A 161 -18.69 -1.81 5.58
C TRP A 161 -19.65 -0.91 6.34
N SER A 162 -20.75 -0.56 5.71
CA SER A 162 -21.86 0.09 6.38
C SER A 162 -22.81 -0.98 6.92
N GLY A 163 -22.80 -1.22 8.23
CA GLY A 163 -23.60 -2.28 8.84
C GLY A 163 -23.21 -3.68 8.33
N ARG A 164 -24.12 -4.34 7.59
CA ARG A 164 -23.91 -5.63 6.90
C ARG A 164 -23.82 -5.49 5.38
N GLU A 165 -23.86 -4.27 4.88
CA GLU A 165 -23.89 -3.96 3.46
C GLU A 165 -22.50 -3.59 2.93
N ALA A 166 -22.44 -3.18 1.66
CA ALA A 166 -21.21 -2.86 0.94
C ALA A 166 -20.47 -1.62 1.50
N ASP A 167 -19.39 -1.25 0.81
CA ASP A 167 -18.62 -0.03 1.02
C ASP A 167 -19.56 1.19 1.10
N PRO A 168 -19.49 2.01 2.16
CA PRO A 168 -20.33 3.19 2.34
C PRO A 168 -20.26 4.19 1.19
N ALA A 169 -19.08 4.38 0.59
CA ALA A 169 -18.92 5.27 -0.55
C ALA A 169 -19.72 4.76 -1.76
N ALA A 170 -19.60 3.47 -2.07
CA ALA A 170 -20.35 2.86 -3.17
C ALA A 170 -21.85 2.96 -2.95
N LEU A 171 -22.35 2.75 -1.71
CA LEU A 171 -23.79 2.89 -1.38
C LEU A 171 -24.30 4.32 -1.62
N ALA A 172 -23.53 5.33 -1.24
CA ALA A 172 -23.89 6.74 -1.46
C ALA A 172 -23.84 7.09 -2.96
N GLU A 173 -22.79 6.67 -3.67
CA GLU A 173 -22.59 6.94 -5.10
C GLU A 173 -23.70 6.33 -5.96
N GLU A 174 -24.23 5.17 -5.60
CA GLU A 174 -25.36 4.56 -6.28
C GLU A 174 -26.62 5.41 -6.33
N ARG A 175 -26.78 6.34 -5.39
CA ARG A 175 -27.93 7.28 -5.36
C ARG A 175 -27.92 8.27 -6.52
N THR A 176 -26.78 8.44 -7.18
CA THR A 176 -26.63 9.36 -8.32
C THR A 176 -26.95 8.76 -9.68
N LYS A 177 -27.13 7.43 -9.79
CA LYS A 177 -27.25 6.71 -11.08
C LYS A 177 -28.35 7.26 -12.00
N ASN A 178 -29.42 7.82 -11.47
CA ASN A 178 -30.54 8.35 -12.25
C ASN A 178 -30.30 9.75 -12.80
N PHE A 179 -29.18 10.39 -12.42
CA PHE A 179 -28.88 11.75 -12.84
C PHE A 179 -27.73 11.74 -13.87
N TRP A 180 -28.02 12.12 -15.10
CA TRP A 180 -26.98 12.21 -16.16
C TRP A 180 -25.95 13.31 -15.86
N ASN A 181 -26.34 14.36 -15.13
CA ASN A 181 -25.52 15.49 -14.70
C ASN A 181 -25.08 15.39 -13.22
N ARG A 182 -24.89 14.17 -12.75
CA ARG A 182 -24.43 13.91 -11.37
C ARG A 182 -23.04 14.47 -11.11
N LYS A 183 -22.77 14.81 -9.84
CA LYS A 183 -21.43 15.14 -9.35
C LYS A 183 -21.12 14.35 -8.09
N ILE A 184 -20.00 13.68 -8.07
CA ILE A 184 -19.47 12.94 -6.92
C ILE A 184 -18.16 13.57 -6.51
N ILE A 185 -18.10 14.07 -5.30
CA ILE A 185 -16.92 14.72 -4.71
C ILE A 185 -16.38 13.82 -3.62
N ARG A 186 -15.10 13.51 -3.69
CA ARG A 186 -14.37 12.73 -2.68
C ARG A 186 -13.21 13.55 -2.15
N VAL A 187 -13.18 13.81 -0.85
CA VAL A 187 -12.11 14.56 -0.20
C VAL A 187 -11.65 13.86 1.05
N SER A 188 -10.34 13.70 1.20
CA SER A 188 -9.74 13.16 2.43
C SER A 188 -8.26 13.45 2.52
N THR A 189 -7.73 13.30 3.72
CA THR A 189 -6.31 13.05 3.97
C THR A 189 -6.08 11.54 3.85
N PRO A 190 -5.06 11.07 3.10
CA PRO A 190 -4.79 9.65 2.98
C PRO A 190 -4.30 9.04 4.31
N THR A 191 -4.51 7.75 4.49
CA THR A 191 -4.08 7.03 5.69
C THR A 191 -3.08 5.92 5.37
N THR A 192 -3.53 4.86 4.73
CA THR A 192 -2.72 3.70 4.36
C THR A 192 -2.86 3.39 2.87
N LEU A 193 -2.01 2.51 2.35
CA LEU A 193 -2.04 2.11 0.93
C LEU A 193 -3.41 1.55 0.49
N GLY A 194 -4.14 0.90 1.41
CA GLY A 194 -5.51 0.41 1.20
C GLY A 194 -6.60 1.46 1.42
N GLY A 195 -6.25 2.73 1.68
CA GLY A 195 -7.18 3.83 1.89
C GLY A 195 -8.04 4.13 0.67
N LEU A 196 -9.31 4.51 0.92
CA LEU A 196 -10.26 4.75 -0.17
C LEU A 196 -9.85 5.94 -1.03
N ILE A 197 -9.43 7.05 -0.40
CA ILE A 197 -9.06 8.26 -1.14
C ILE A 197 -7.88 8.02 -2.06
N HIS A 198 -6.85 7.31 -1.57
CA HIS A 198 -5.68 6.97 -2.37
C HIS A 198 -6.03 6.07 -3.56
N ARG A 199 -6.91 5.08 -3.35
CA ARG A 199 -7.42 4.22 -4.42
C ARG A 199 -8.13 5.04 -5.50
N TYR A 200 -9.05 5.95 -5.13
CA TYR A 200 -9.74 6.81 -6.09
C TYR A 200 -8.79 7.78 -6.80
N TYR A 201 -7.83 8.36 -6.08
CA TYR A 201 -6.81 9.22 -6.69
C TYR A 201 -5.97 8.44 -7.71
N ARG A 202 -5.55 7.21 -7.42
CA ARG A 202 -4.81 6.38 -8.38
C ARG A 202 -5.59 6.02 -9.65
N HIS A 203 -6.91 5.94 -9.57
CA HIS A 203 -7.78 5.70 -10.72
C HIS A 203 -8.17 6.99 -11.49
N SER A 204 -7.81 8.16 -10.97
CA SER A 204 -8.01 9.46 -11.61
C SER A 204 -6.87 9.83 -12.56
N ASP A 205 -6.92 11.02 -13.16
CA ASP A 205 -5.83 11.57 -13.96
C ASP A 205 -4.62 12.06 -13.14
N ARG A 206 -4.67 11.95 -11.81
CA ARG A 206 -3.57 12.12 -10.84
C ARG A 206 -2.81 13.44 -10.97
N ARG A 207 -3.54 14.57 -11.01
CA ARG A 207 -2.95 15.91 -11.13
C ARG A 207 -2.06 16.25 -9.94
N ARG A 208 -0.92 16.88 -10.25
CA ARG A 208 0.00 17.51 -9.27
C ARG A 208 0.05 19.01 -9.55
N TYR A 209 0.23 19.81 -8.48
CA TYR A 209 0.33 21.26 -8.60
C TYR A 209 1.77 21.67 -8.81
N TRP A 210 2.09 22.16 -10.01
CA TRP A 210 3.41 22.61 -10.39
C TRP A 210 3.53 24.11 -10.14
N VAL A 211 4.63 24.55 -9.54
CA VAL A 211 4.90 25.95 -9.24
C VAL A 211 6.24 26.37 -9.82
N PRO A 212 6.38 27.59 -10.37
CA PRO A 212 7.63 28.07 -10.94
C PRO A 212 8.63 28.42 -9.84
N CYS A 213 9.89 28.09 -10.04
CA CYS A 213 10.99 28.59 -9.21
C CYS A 213 11.11 30.11 -9.35
N PRO A 214 11.25 30.87 -8.26
CA PRO A 214 11.38 32.33 -8.34
C PRO A 214 12.71 32.79 -8.96
N HIS A 215 13.71 31.89 -9.03
CA HIS A 215 15.06 32.23 -9.53
C HIS A 215 15.25 31.81 -10.99
N CYS A 216 14.96 30.57 -11.37
CA CYS A 216 15.18 30.08 -12.74
C CYS A 216 13.91 30.01 -13.60
N GLY A 217 12.71 30.13 -13.01
CA GLY A 217 11.44 30.06 -13.74
C GLY A 217 10.95 28.63 -14.06
N GLU A 218 11.78 27.60 -13.88
CA GLU A 218 11.40 26.22 -14.12
C GLU A 218 10.31 25.76 -13.16
N TYR A 219 9.30 25.04 -13.69
CA TYR A 219 8.21 24.51 -12.89
C TYR A 219 8.60 23.20 -12.21
N GLN A 220 8.18 23.04 -10.96
CA GLN A 220 8.46 21.88 -10.14
C GLN A 220 7.29 21.58 -9.19
N VAL A 221 7.15 20.33 -8.79
CA VAL A 221 6.24 19.90 -7.72
C VAL A 221 6.98 20.04 -6.39
N LEU A 222 6.34 20.62 -5.37
CA LEU A 222 6.94 20.70 -4.04
C LEU A 222 6.92 19.33 -3.36
N VAL A 223 8.12 18.78 -3.12
CA VAL A 223 8.35 17.48 -2.48
C VAL A 223 9.17 17.63 -1.20
N TRP A 224 8.96 16.73 -0.26
CA TRP A 224 9.62 16.78 1.05
C TRP A 224 11.15 16.73 0.96
N GLN A 225 11.70 15.93 0.05
CA GLN A 225 13.14 15.72 -0.13
C GLN A 225 13.92 17.00 -0.45
N GLN A 226 13.24 18.02 -0.96
CA GLN A 226 13.81 19.32 -1.27
C GLN A 226 13.74 20.34 -0.13
N VAL A 227 13.05 20.01 0.97
CA VAL A 227 13.07 20.83 2.18
C VAL A 227 14.39 20.62 2.91
N LYS A 228 15.16 21.69 3.06
CA LYS A 228 16.48 21.71 3.71
C LYS A 228 16.43 22.59 4.94
N TRP A 229 17.34 22.34 5.87
CA TRP A 229 17.47 23.14 7.10
C TRP A 229 18.92 23.17 7.56
N ASP A 230 19.23 24.09 8.46
CA ASP A 230 20.54 24.16 9.10
C ASP A 230 20.71 23.01 10.10
N HIS A 231 21.54 22.03 9.76
CA HIS A 231 21.82 20.85 10.57
C HIS A 231 22.56 21.17 11.89
N GLY A 232 23.19 22.33 12.01
CA GLY A 232 23.86 22.79 13.24
C GLY A 232 22.91 23.48 14.23
N ALA A 233 21.70 23.83 13.81
CA ALA A 233 20.75 24.54 14.64
C ALA A 233 19.99 23.60 15.59
N ARG A 234 19.67 24.10 16.79
CA ARG A 234 18.74 23.41 17.69
C ARG A 234 17.35 23.38 17.09
N LEU A 235 16.61 22.32 17.39
CA LEU A 235 15.29 22.04 16.81
C LEU A 235 14.32 23.24 16.90
N GLU A 236 14.20 23.86 18.07
CA GLU A 236 13.31 24.99 18.31
C GLU A 236 13.68 26.21 17.45
N ARG A 237 14.99 26.46 17.28
CA ARG A 237 15.50 27.60 16.50
C ARG A 237 15.23 27.45 14.99
N ILE A 238 15.12 26.23 14.48
CA ILE A 238 14.76 25.99 13.06
C ILE A 238 13.41 26.63 12.76
N LYS A 239 12.44 26.44 13.65
CA LYS A 239 11.10 27.02 13.53
C LYS A 239 11.09 28.53 13.83
N GLU A 240 11.65 28.94 14.96
CA GLU A 240 11.60 30.33 15.45
C GLU A 240 12.32 31.31 14.55
N LEU A 241 13.49 30.92 14.01
CA LEU A 241 14.32 31.78 13.18
C LEU A 241 14.18 31.51 11.67
N GLY A 242 13.29 30.58 11.27
CA GLY A 242 13.10 30.25 9.86
C GLY A 242 14.33 29.67 9.21
N LEU A 243 15.08 28.81 9.90
CA LEU A 243 16.33 28.19 9.43
C LEU A 243 16.07 26.96 8.52
N ALA A 244 14.96 26.97 7.79
CA ALA A 244 14.65 25.97 6.76
C ALA A 244 14.17 26.67 5.49
N TRP A 245 14.45 26.05 4.35
CA TRP A 245 14.13 26.56 3.02
C TRP A 245 13.79 25.40 2.11
N TYR A 246 13.23 25.69 0.95
CA TYR A 246 13.06 24.73 -0.13
C TYR A 246 14.20 24.91 -1.14
N GLU A 247 14.88 23.83 -1.53
CA GLU A 247 15.93 23.87 -2.54
C GLU A 247 15.33 23.57 -3.92
N CYS A 248 15.51 24.44 -4.88
CA CYS A 248 15.01 24.22 -6.23
C CYS A 248 15.62 22.94 -6.82
N GLU A 249 14.80 22.10 -7.43
CA GLU A 249 15.24 20.86 -8.06
C GLU A 249 16.20 21.13 -9.23
N HIS A 250 16.00 22.23 -9.96
CA HIS A 250 16.74 22.58 -11.17
C HIS A 250 18.00 23.41 -10.88
N CYS A 251 17.86 24.61 -10.33
CA CYS A 251 18.98 25.53 -10.13
C CYS A 251 19.68 25.42 -8.76
N LYS A 252 19.15 24.63 -7.83
CA LYS A 252 19.65 24.43 -6.47
C LYS A 252 19.65 25.68 -5.58
N GLU A 253 19.05 26.78 -6.04
CA GLU A 253 18.92 27.99 -5.25
C GLU A 253 17.88 27.84 -4.14
N ARG A 254 18.06 28.61 -3.06
CA ARG A 254 17.16 28.62 -1.90
C ARG A 254 15.88 29.35 -2.19
N ILE A 255 14.76 28.72 -1.95
CA ILE A 255 13.43 29.30 -2.02
C ILE A 255 12.91 29.48 -0.59
N GLU A 256 12.64 30.71 -0.21
CA GLU A 256 12.13 31.06 1.12
C GLU A 256 10.59 31.12 1.14
N ASP A 257 10.00 31.09 2.35
CA ASP A 257 8.55 31.16 2.52
C ASP A 257 7.91 32.43 1.91
N SER A 258 8.66 33.54 1.86
CA SER A 258 8.24 34.80 1.22
C SER A 258 7.94 34.66 -0.27
N HIS A 259 8.53 33.71 -0.96
CA HIS A 259 8.30 33.46 -2.39
C HIS A 259 7.01 32.66 -2.66
N LYS A 260 6.49 31.91 -1.65
CA LYS A 260 5.33 31.03 -1.83
C LYS A 260 4.11 31.69 -2.46
N PRO A 261 3.64 32.88 -2.00
CA PRO A 261 2.43 33.46 -2.57
C PRO A 261 2.52 33.67 -4.07
N ALA A 262 3.65 34.21 -4.57
CA ALA A 262 3.84 34.45 -5.99
C ALA A 262 4.02 33.15 -6.80
N MET A 263 4.65 32.12 -6.22
CA MET A 263 4.78 30.79 -6.83
C MET A 263 3.40 30.12 -6.93
N LEU A 264 2.62 30.15 -5.86
CA LEU A 264 1.30 29.54 -5.83
C LEU A 264 0.34 30.20 -6.83
N GLU A 265 0.33 31.53 -6.93
CA GLU A 265 -0.55 32.25 -7.86
C GLU A 265 -0.28 31.88 -9.32
N ARG A 266 0.96 31.53 -9.65
CA ARG A 266 1.38 31.11 -11.00
C ARG A 266 1.37 29.58 -11.17
N GLY A 267 0.93 28.85 -10.17
CA GLY A 267 0.91 27.39 -10.20
C GLY A 267 -0.10 26.84 -11.22
N VAL A 268 0.22 25.66 -11.75
CA VAL A 268 -0.57 24.97 -12.78
C VAL A 268 -0.77 23.52 -12.37
N TRP A 269 -1.99 23.04 -12.50
CA TRP A 269 -2.29 21.62 -12.33
C TRP A 269 -1.93 20.85 -13.60
N ALA A 270 -1.14 19.79 -13.46
CA ALA A 270 -0.80 18.92 -14.58
C ALA A 270 -1.15 17.46 -14.25
N PRO A 271 -1.87 16.75 -15.15
CA PRO A 271 -2.16 15.33 -15.00
C PRO A 271 -0.89 14.48 -15.11
N ALA A 272 -0.95 13.23 -14.65
CA ALA A 272 0.16 12.29 -14.83
C ALA A 272 0.52 12.16 -16.32
N GLY A 273 1.81 11.97 -16.61
CA GLY A 273 2.34 11.95 -17.99
C GLY A 273 2.59 13.34 -18.58
N CYS A 274 2.15 14.42 -17.90
CA CYS A 274 2.38 15.79 -18.31
C CYS A 274 3.35 16.52 -17.37
N THR A 275 4.13 17.44 -17.95
CA THR A 275 4.97 18.42 -17.25
C THR A 275 4.54 19.83 -17.63
N VAL A 276 5.02 20.83 -16.88
CA VAL A 276 4.72 22.23 -17.14
C VAL A 276 5.95 22.94 -17.66
N ALA A 277 5.84 23.62 -18.80
CA ALA A 277 6.89 24.43 -19.37
C ALA A 277 7.02 25.78 -18.64
N ASN A 278 8.13 26.53 -18.91
CA ASN A 278 8.40 27.82 -18.26
C ASN A 278 7.35 28.92 -18.54
N ASP A 279 6.58 28.76 -19.61
CA ASP A 279 5.46 29.63 -19.96
C ASP A 279 4.14 29.21 -19.29
N GLY A 280 4.14 28.12 -18.52
CA GLY A 280 2.95 27.55 -17.87
C GLY A 280 2.14 26.59 -18.75
N SER A 281 2.55 26.32 -19.98
CA SER A 281 1.87 25.37 -20.87
C SER A 281 2.18 23.93 -20.51
N LEU A 282 1.18 23.02 -20.71
CA LEU A 282 1.36 21.57 -20.49
C LEU A 282 2.11 20.95 -21.66
N LYS A 283 3.06 20.05 -21.34
CA LYS A 283 3.80 19.20 -22.27
C LYS A 283 3.62 17.74 -21.90
N GLY A 284 3.50 16.85 -22.89
CA GLY A 284 3.31 15.41 -22.70
C GLY A 284 1.91 14.97 -23.07
N GLN A 285 1.61 13.72 -22.79
CA GLN A 285 0.28 13.14 -22.98
C GLN A 285 -0.28 12.74 -21.61
N PRO A 286 -1.53 13.10 -21.29
CA PRO A 286 -2.14 12.69 -20.04
C PRO A 286 -2.19 11.17 -19.92
N GLU A 287 -1.66 10.65 -18.80
CA GLU A 287 -1.78 9.26 -18.39
C GLU A 287 -2.75 9.20 -17.22
N GLY A 288 -3.72 8.30 -17.25
CA GLY A 288 -4.57 8.12 -16.09
C GLY A 288 -6.04 7.92 -16.41
N GLY A 289 -6.85 7.97 -15.37
CA GLY A 289 -8.27 7.65 -15.41
C GLY A 289 -9.15 8.77 -15.97
N SER A 290 -10.45 8.51 -15.91
CA SER A 290 -11.48 9.28 -16.60
C SER A 290 -11.97 10.53 -15.84
N HIS A 291 -11.43 10.82 -14.63
CA HIS A 291 -11.89 11.95 -13.81
C HIS A 291 -10.71 12.73 -13.21
N PRO A 292 -10.88 14.03 -12.93
CA PRO A 292 -9.85 14.83 -12.29
C PRO A 292 -9.60 14.40 -10.84
N GLY A 293 -8.33 14.14 -10.53
CA GLY A 293 -7.87 13.85 -9.18
C GLY A 293 -6.70 14.74 -8.79
N PHE A 294 -6.79 15.38 -7.65
CA PHE A 294 -5.86 16.39 -7.19
C PHE A 294 -5.11 15.92 -5.94
N HIS A 295 -3.77 16.04 -5.97
CA HIS A 295 -2.94 15.75 -4.80
C HIS A 295 -2.20 17.00 -4.35
N LEU A 296 -2.24 17.28 -3.03
CA LEU A 296 -1.62 18.47 -2.47
C LEU A 296 -1.06 18.22 -1.07
N SER A 297 0.24 18.48 -0.86
CA SER A 297 0.89 18.43 0.46
C SER A 297 0.76 19.78 1.19
N SER A 298 0.93 19.77 2.52
CA SER A 298 0.92 21.01 3.32
C SER A 298 2.06 21.98 2.98
N LEU A 299 3.05 21.56 2.17
CA LEU A 299 4.09 22.46 1.66
C LEU A 299 3.52 23.58 0.80
N TYR A 300 2.36 23.38 0.20
CA TYR A 300 1.63 24.38 -0.59
C TYR A 300 0.78 25.34 0.27
N SER A 301 0.65 25.10 1.57
CA SER A 301 -0.14 25.98 2.42
C SER A 301 0.53 27.36 2.57
N PRO A 302 -0.18 28.45 2.34
CA PRO A 302 0.37 29.79 2.57
C PRO A 302 0.59 30.11 4.04
N TRP A 303 -0.01 29.34 4.95
CA TRP A 303 0.08 29.53 6.40
C TRP A 303 1.14 28.64 7.06
N VAL A 304 1.66 27.63 6.34
CA VAL A 304 2.69 26.69 6.82
C VAL A 304 4.05 27.11 6.27
N LYS A 305 5.02 27.32 7.15
CA LYS A 305 6.40 27.62 6.78
C LYS A 305 7.21 26.33 6.58
N PHE A 306 8.27 26.40 5.78
CA PHE A 306 9.22 25.28 5.64
C PHE A 306 9.87 24.91 6.98
N GLY A 307 10.07 25.92 7.87
CA GLY A 307 10.53 25.71 9.24
C GLY A 307 9.57 24.90 10.10
N ASP A 308 8.24 25.07 9.92
CA ASP A 308 7.24 24.29 10.65
C ASP A 308 7.27 22.81 10.20
N ALA A 309 7.41 22.58 8.89
CA ALA A 309 7.51 21.24 8.32
C ALA A 309 8.79 20.53 8.80
N ALA A 310 9.94 21.22 8.75
CA ALA A 310 11.22 20.68 9.21
C ALA A 310 11.20 20.37 10.72
N PHE A 311 10.66 21.25 11.53
CA PHE A 311 10.48 21.03 12.96
C PHE A 311 9.63 19.80 13.25
N THR A 312 8.45 19.70 12.59
CA THR A 312 7.51 18.60 12.80
C THR A 312 8.11 17.26 12.40
N PHE A 313 8.85 17.23 11.29
CA PHE A 313 9.57 16.02 10.86
C PHE A 313 10.65 15.59 11.85
N LEU A 314 11.48 16.54 12.29
CA LEU A 314 12.59 16.25 13.20
C LEU A 314 12.11 15.78 14.59
N ASP A 315 10.98 16.30 15.07
CA ASP A 315 10.32 15.80 16.29
C ASP A 315 9.72 14.41 16.08
N ALA A 316 9.27 14.13 14.85
CA ALA A 316 8.57 12.89 14.52
C ALA A 316 9.49 11.74 14.08
N LYS A 317 10.68 12.01 13.51
CA LYS A 317 11.50 11.02 12.78
C LYS A 317 11.86 9.74 13.55
N ASN A 318 11.91 9.81 14.88
CA ASN A 318 12.24 8.68 15.75
C ASN A 318 11.01 8.05 16.43
N ASP A 319 9.81 8.54 16.13
CA ASP A 319 8.55 8.03 16.67
C ASP A 319 7.63 7.62 15.50
N PRO A 320 7.42 6.32 15.27
CA PRO A 320 6.64 5.84 14.14
C PRO A 320 5.22 6.43 14.06
N ALA A 321 4.56 6.64 15.21
CA ALA A 321 3.21 7.21 15.24
C ALA A 321 3.18 8.69 14.83
N LYS A 322 4.17 9.48 15.31
CA LYS A 322 4.32 10.87 14.89
C LYS A 322 4.74 10.98 13.43
N LEU A 323 5.65 10.10 12.98
CA LEU A 323 6.12 10.08 11.59
C LEU A 323 4.97 9.70 10.64
N MET A 324 4.15 8.71 10.99
CA MET A 324 2.93 8.39 10.25
C MET A 324 2.02 9.61 10.13
N ASN A 325 1.80 10.35 11.23
CA ASN A 325 0.99 11.58 11.17
C ASN A 325 1.63 12.64 10.26
N PHE A 326 2.95 12.79 10.28
CA PHE A 326 3.65 13.71 9.38
C PHE A 326 3.45 13.32 7.91
N VAL A 327 3.68 12.06 7.57
CA VAL A 327 3.51 11.57 6.18
C VAL A 327 2.07 11.74 5.71
N ASN A 328 1.10 11.28 6.49
CA ASN A 328 -0.31 11.34 6.08
C ASN A 328 -0.86 12.77 6.07
N SER A 329 -0.66 13.51 7.17
CA SER A 329 -1.33 14.81 7.38
C SER A 329 -0.60 15.98 6.76
N TRP A 330 0.75 15.92 6.67
CA TRP A 330 1.54 17.00 6.08
C TRP A 330 1.87 16.76 4.62
N LEU A 331 2.33 15.56 4.27
CA LEU A 331 2.73 15.26 2.90
C LEU A 331 1.55 14.81 2.04
N ALA A 332 0.43 14.43 2.64
CA ALA A 332 -0.68 13.79 1.95
C ALA A 332 -0.26 12.48 1.26
N GLU A 333 0.70 11.79 1.83
CA GLU A 333 1.19 10.52 1.34
C GLU A 333 0.67 9.37 2.21
N VAL A 334 0.53 8.20 1.62
CA VAL A 334 0.12 7.01 2.37
C VAL A 334 1.27 6.54 3.26
N TRP A 335 0.96 6.26 4.53
CA TRP A 335 1.94 5.68 5.44
C TRP A 335 2.20 4.23 5.11
N GLN A 336 3.46 3.90 4.94
CA GLN A 336 3.97 2.55 4.86
C GLN A 336 5.05 2.40 5.94
N GLU A 337 4.82 1.53 6.90
CA GLU A 337 5.86 1.21 7.87
C GLU A 337 6.83 0.25 7.18
N LYS A 338 8.01 0.77 6.84
CA LYS A 338 9.09 -0.05 6.29
C LYS A 338 9.63 -0.92 7.41
N ILE A 339 9.29 -2.20 7.38
CA ILE A 339 9.87 -3.20 8.25
C ILE A 339 10.84 -4.00 7.39
N ASP A 340 12.14 -3.83 7.63
CA ASP A 340 13.26 -4.59 7.03
C ASP A 340 13.12 -4.86 5.52
N GLU A 341 13.39 -3.84 4.71
CA GLU A 341 13.51 -4.00 3.26
C GLU A 341 14.92 -4.45 2.88
N VAL A 342 14.99 -5.58 2.21
CA VAL A 342 16.14 -5.88 1.35
C VAL A 342 15.81 -5.29 -0.02
N ASP A 343 16.47 -4.21 -0.38
CA ASP A 343 16.35 -3.60 -1.71
C ASP A 343 17.04 -4.46 -2.78
N ASP A 344 16.89 -4.09 -4.04
CA ASP A 344 17.50 -4.81 -5.16
C ASP A 344 19.03 -4.92 -5.02
N GLU A 345 19.69 -3.92 -4.46
CA GLU A 345 21.13 -3.89 -4.23
C GLU A 345 21.52 -4.86 -3.11
N GLY A 346 20.75 -4.87 -2.01
CA GLY A 346 20.93 -5.82 -0.91
C GLY A 346 20.73 -7.26 -1.36
N VAL A 347 19.75 -7.56 -2.24
CA VAL A 347 19.54 -8.90 -2.80
C VAL A 347 20.69 -9.29 -3.73
N ARG A 348 21.18 -8.37 -4.55
CA ARG A 348 22.37 -8.62 -5.41
C ARG A 348 23.61 -8.93 -4.59
N ALA A 349 23.79 -8.32 -3.42
CA ALA A 349 24.88 -8.60 -2.50
C ALA A 349 24.86 -10.01 -1.89
N LEU A 350 23.72 -10.73 -1.99
CA LEU A 350 23.58 -12.12 -1.54
C LEU A 350 24.05 -13.15 -2.57
N ARG A 351 24.42 -12.73 -3.76
CA ARG A 351 24.96 -13.61 -4.81
C ARG A 351 26.31 -14.17 -4.42
N ARG A 352 26.56 -15.40 -4.80
CA ARG A 352 27.81 -16.12 -4.58
C ARG A 352 28.19 -16.92 -5.84
N PRO A 353 29.50 -17.09 -6.10
CA PRO A 353 30.00 -17.76 -7.30
C PRO A 353 29.90 -19.29 -7.19
N TYR A 354 28.68 -19.82 -7.25
CA TYR A 354 28.43 -21.25 -7.40
C TYR A 354 27.38 -21.50 -8.50
N PRO A 355 27.51 -22.57 -9.29
CA PRO A 355 26.61 -22.84 -10.40
C PRO A 355 25.25 -23.35 -9.91
N LEU A 356 24.18 -22.99 -10.62
CA LEU A 356 22.86 -23.62 -10.44
C LEU A 356 22.94 -25.12 -10.80
N GLY A 357 22.05 -25.91 -10.21
CA GLY A 357 22.01 -27.38 -10.43
C GLY A 357 23.03 -28.18 -9.61
N ARG A 358 23.83 -27.52 -8.77
CA ARG A 358 24.77 -28.15 -7.84
C ARG A 358 24.50 -27.77 -6.39
N VAL A 359 24.73 -28.71 -5.50
CA VAL A 359 24.55 -28.53 -4.05
C VAL A 359 25.90 -28.16 -3.43
N PRO A 360 25.99 -26.99 -2.74
CA PRO A 360 27.21 -26.67 -2.00
C PRO A 360 27.58 -27.73 -0.96
N LYS A 361 28.86 -27.99 -0.79
CA LYS A 361 29.40 -29.05 0.10
C LYS A 361 28.98 -28.93 1.57
N ASP A 362 28.65 -27.71 2.02
CA ASP A 362 28.26 -27.44 3.40
C ASP A 362 26.75 -27.67 3.63
N ALA A 363 26.00 -28.01 2.60
CA ALA A 363 24.59 -28.34 2.70
C ALA A 363 24.37 -29.75 3.26
N VAL A 364 23.30 -29.91 4.01
CA VAL A 364 22.93 -31.18 4.65
C VAL A 364 21.58 -31.72 4.21
N VAL A 365 20.72 -30.87 3.65
CA VAL A 365 19.37 -31.22 3.17
C VAL A 365 18.92 -30.33 2.05
N LEU A 366 18.16 -30.88 1.09
CA LEU A 366 17.43 -30.15 0.06
C LEU A 366 15.94 -30.13 0.36
N THR A 367 15.33 -28.98 0.19
CA THR A 367 13.86 -28.82 0.21
C THR A 367 13.40 -28.01 -0.99
N ALA A 368 12.11 -28.09 -1.31
CA ALA A 368 11.56 -27.38 -2.44
C ALA A 368 10.15 -26.84 -2.16
N GLY A 369 9.82 -25.78 -2.88
CA GLY A 369 8.50 -25.17 -2.90
C GLY A 369 7.99 -25.04 -4.32
N ALA A 370 6.68 -25.18 -4.53
CA ALA A 370 6.05 -24.94 -5.81
C ALA A 370 4.72 -24.15 -5.64
N ASP A 371 4.54 -23.18 -6.52
CA ASP A 371 3.31 -22.42 -6.67
C ASP A 371 2.61 -22.84 -7.98
N VAL A 372 1.38 -23.34 -7.86
CA VAL A 372 0.62 -23.90 -8.97
C VAL A 372 -0.45 -22.91 -9.41
N GLN A 373 -0.39 -22.49 -10.67
CA GLN A 373 -1.34 -21.60 -11.31
C GLN A 373 -2.31 -22.38 -12.22
N ALA A 374 -3.10 -21.68 -13.04
CA ALA A 374 -4.11 -22.29 -13.88
C ALA A 374 -3.53 -23.25 -14.95
N ASP A 375 -2.39 -22.88 -15.56
CA ASP A 375 -1.75 -23.55 -16.71
C ASP A 375 -0.24 -23.80 -16.52
N ARG A 376 0.31 -23.45 -15.34
CA ARG A 376 1.74 -23.48 -15.09
C ARG A 376 2.06 -23.71 -13.63
N ALA A 377 3.30 -24.06 -13.34
CA ALA A 377 3.85 -24.14 -11.97
C ALA A 377 5.24 -23.49 -11.91
N TYR A 378 5.44 -22.65 -10.92
CA TYR A 378 6.75 -22.16 -10.52
C TYR A 378 7.33 -23.09 -9.47
N TYR A 379 8.64 -23.25 -9.43
CA TYR A 379 9.29 -24.00 -8.36
C TYR A 379 10.65 -23.45 -7.99
N VAL A 380 11.06 -23.73 -6.76
CA VAL A 380 12.37 -23.42 -6.19
C VAL A 380 12.88 -24.64 -5.44
N VAL A 381 14.17 -24.97 -5.60
CA VAL A 381 14.90 -25.96 -4.82
C VAL A 381 16.02 -25.27 -4.04
N ARG A 382 16.03 -25.43 -2.72
CA ARG A 382 16.98 -24.79 -1.84
C ARG A 382 17.73 -25.78 -0.98
N ALA A 383 19.04 -25.62 -0.90
CA ALA A 383 19.92 -26.37 -0.02
C ALA A 383 20.03 -25.66 1.34
N TRP A 384 20.14 -26.45 2.41
CA TRP A 384 20.24 -25.96 3.78
C TRP A 384 21.38 -26.60 4.51
N GLY A 385 22.14 -25.78 5.25
CA GLY A 385 23.22 -26.18 6.14
C GLY A 385 22.93 -25.89 7.60
N TYR A 386 23.95 -25.93 8.42
CA TYR A 386 23.84 -25.58 9.84
C TYR A 386 23.60 -24.10 10.03
N GLY A 387 22.86 -23.74 11.10
CA GLY A 387 22.52 -22.35 11.41
C GLY A 387 21.62 -21.70 10.37
N GLU A 388 20.75 -22.48 9.71
CA GLU A 388 19.84 -22.02 8.66
C GLU A 388 20.55 -21.43 7.43
N THR A 389 21.86 -21.63 7.27
CA THR A 389 22.56 -21.23 6.05
C THR A 389 21.95 -21.92 4.84
N SER A 390 21.66 -21.18 3.78
CA SER A 390 20.95 -21.75 2.63
C SER A 390 21.42 -21.19 1.30
N TRP A 391 21.26 -22.00 0.26
CA TRP A 391 21.69 -21.72 -1.11
C TRP A 391 20.58 -22.10 -2.09
N LEU A 392 20.28 -21.23 -3.04
CA LEU A 392 19.41 -21.55 -4.17
C LEU A 392 20.11 -22.56 -5.09
N VAL A 393 19.52 -23.73 -5.29
CA VAL A 393 20.10 -24.80 -6.13
C VAL A 393 19.47 -24.83 -7.53
N ASP A 394 18.16 -24.72 -7.60
CA ASP A 394 17.42 -24.79 -8.88
C ASP A 394 16.10 -24.01 -8.77
N TYR A 395 15.62 -23.48 -9.86
CA TYR A 395 14.30 -22.87 -9.98
C TYR A 395 13.81 -22.98 -11.42
N GLY A 396 12.52 -22.84 -11.63
CA GLY A 396 12.00 -22.88 -12.98
C GLY A 396 10.51 -22.62 -13.06
N LEU A 397 10.07 -22.52 -14.31
CA LEU A 397 8.69 -22.34 -14.72
C LEU A 397 8.30 -23.47 -15.68
N LEU A 398 7.24 -24.19 -15.36
CA LEU A 398 6.74 -25.34 -16.11
C LEU A 398 5.32 -25.08 -16.57
N TYR A 399 5.04 -25.36 -17.83
CA TYR A 399 3.71 -25.23 -18.41
C TYR A 399 3.06 -26.60 -18.61
N ASP A 400 1.74 -26.65 -18.61
CA ASP A 400 1.00 -27.82 -19.09
C ASP A 400 1.37 -28.09 -20.56
N ASP A 401 1.32 -29.35 -20.97
CA ASP A 401 1.43 -29.68 -22.40
C ASP A 401 0.17 -29.23 -23.13
N ASP A 402 0.33 -28.79 -24.37
CA ASP A 402 -0.78 -28.60 -25.29
C ASP A 402 -1.40 -29.99 -25.62
N ALA A 403 -2.58 -30.23 -25.04
CA ALA A 403 -3.22 -31.53 -25.09
C ALA A 403 -3.59 -31.93 -26.56
N GLU A 404 -4.01 -30.99 -27.40
CA GLU A 404 -4.37 -31.27 -28.81
C GLU A 404 -3.11 -31.65 -29.59
N ARG A 405 -2.05 -30.84 -29.48
CA ARG A 405 -0.79 -31.08 -30.18
C ARG A 405 -0.10 -32.38 -29.75
N ILE A 406 -0.14 -32.71 -28.46
CA ILE A 406 0.48 -33.95 -27.96
C ILE A 406 -0.33 -35.17 -28.37
N ALA A 407 -1.67 -35.09 -28.42
CA ALA A 407 -2.54 -36.16 -28.92
C ALA A 407 -2.31 -36.44 -30.40
N GLU A 408 -2.15 -35.41 -31.25
CA GLU A 408 -1.80 -35.54 -32.68
C GLU A 408 -0.47 -36.30 -32.86
N LEU A 409 0.48 -36.15 -31.92
CA LEU A 409 1.76 -36.85 -31.94
C LEU A 409 1.71 -38.26 -31.31
N GLY A 410 0.52 -38.74 -30.90
CA GLY A 410 0.32 -40.05 -30.29
C GLY A 410 0.83 -40.15 -28.84
N GLY A 411 1.05 -39.02 -28.19
CA GLY A 411 1.52 -38.92 -26.80
C GLY A 411 0.37 -38.72 -25.81
N SER A 412 0.72 -38.80 -24.51
CA SER A 412 -0.16 -38.39 -23.40
C SER A 412 0.30 -37.06 -22.83
N PRO A 413 -0.56 -36.03 -22.79
CA PRO A 413 -0.19 -34.71 -22.27
C PRO A 413 0.13 -34.80 -20.78
N LYS A 414 1.19 -34.12 -20.36
CA LYS A 414 1.61 -34.00 -18.95
C LYS A 414 1.20 -32.64 -18.40
N SER A 415 0.68 -32.66 -17.19
CA SER A 415 0.46 -31.41 -16.46
C SER A 415 1.79 -30.83 -15.95
N CYS A 416 1.81 -29.55 -15.65
CA CYS A 416 2.97 -28.88 -15.03
C CYS A 416 3.38 -29.56 -13.70
N LEU A 417 2.43 -30.12 -12.95
CA LEU A 417 2.70 -30.91 -11.75
C LEU A 417 3.52 -32.19 -12.05
N ASP A 418 3.17 -32.92 -13.12
CA ASP A 418 3.89 -34.16 -13.49
C ASP A 418 5.31 -33.89 -14.03
N LYS A 419 5.62 -32.62 -14.36
CA LYS A 419 6.94 -32.15 -14.80
C LYS A 419 7.82 -31.69 -13.66
N LEU A 420 7.26 -31.48 -12.45
CA LEU A 420 8.07 -31.10 -11.28
C LEU A 420 9.18 -32.12 -11.01
N PRO A 421 10.41 -31.68 -10.67
CA PRO A 421 11.55 -32.57 -10.48
C PRO A 421 11.54 -33.27 -9.11
N ILE A 422 10.43 -33.95 -8.76
CA ILE A 422 10.21 -34.56 -7.44
C ILE A 422 11.26 -35.63 -7.10
N GLY A 423 11.64 -36.47 -8.05
CA GLY A 423 12.61 -37.55 -7.89
C GLY A 423 14.05 -37.17 -8.25
N LYS A 424 14.29 -35.89 -8.61
CA LYS A 424 15.63 -35.45 -9.02
C LYS A 424 16.56 -35.37 -7.81
N ALA A 425 17.78 -35.88 -7.99
CA ALA A 425 18.89 -35.68 -7.08
C ALA A 425 19.93 -34.77 -7.73
N TYR A 426 20.54 -33.90 -6.95
CA TYR A 426 21.50 -32.90 -7.43
C TYR A 426 22.93 -33.29 -7.00
N PRO A 427 23.93 -33.16 -7.89
CA PRO A 427 25.32 -33.45 -7.57
C PRO A 427 25.84 -32.50 -6.49
N ILE A 428 26.59 -33.02 -5.53
CA ILE A 428 27.23 -32.23 -4.48
C ILE A 428 28.58 -31.74 -4.99
N ASP A 429 28.84 -30.44 -4.82
CA ASP A 429 30.05 -29.81 -5.32
C ASP A 429 31.30 -30.41 -4.70
N GLY A 430 32.28 -30.75 -5.57
CA GLY A 430 33.56 -31.37 -5.16
C GLY A 430 33.47 -32.84 -4.73
N THR A 431 32.35 -33.55 -4.97
CA THR A 431 32.19 -34.98 -4.70
C THR A 431 31.48 -35.68 -5.87
N ASP A 432 31.51 -37.02 -5.86
CA ASP A 432 30.72 -37.87 -6.77
C ASP A 432 29.32 -38.20 -6.21
N ASP A 433 29.00 -37.70 -5.02
CA ASP A 433 27.73 -37.94 -4.35
C ASP A 433 26.61 -37.04 -4.89
N VAL A 434 25.38 -37.49 -4.70
CA VAL A 434 24.18 -36.75 -5.06
C VAL A 434 23.23 -36.58 -3.87
N MET A 435 22.50 -35.49 -3.80
CA MET A 435 21.54 -35.22 -2.73
C MET A 435 20.11 -35.14 -3.30
N PRO A 436 19.20 -36.03 -2.85
CA PRO A 436 17.79 -35.95 -3.24
C PRO A 436 17.07 -34.85 -2.48
N ILE A 437 15.95 -34.35 -3.06
CA ILE A 437 15.06 -33.43 -2.38
C ILE A 437 14.28 -34.16 -1.30
N ALA A 438 14.45 -33.72 -0.04
CA ALA A 438 13.88 -34.40 1.12
C ALA A 438 12.39 -34.13 1.31
N LEU A 439 11.91 -32.93 0.92
CA LEU A 439 10.51 -32.54 1.07
C LEU A 439 10.15 -31.39 0.10
N TRP A 440 8.95 -31.49 -0.48
CA TRP A 440 8.28 -30.47 -1.24
C TRP A 440 7.07 -29.93 -0.50
N CYS A 441 6.86 -28.62 -0.51
CA CYS A 441 5.60 -27.98 -0.17
C CYS A 441 5.00 -27.38 -1.44
N ILE A 442 3.79 -27.81 -1.82
CA ILE A 442 3.11 -27.39 -3.06
C ILE A 442 1.80 -26.69 -2.69
N ASP A 443 1.61 -25.44 -3.17
CA ASP A 443 0.37 -24.69 -2.92
C ASP A 443 -0.83 -25.35 -3.59
N ALA A 444 -1.92 -25.47 -2.83
CA ALA A 444 -3.15 -26.12 -3.26
C ALA A 444 -4.33 -25.15 -3.44
N ARG A 445 -4.08 -23.84 -3.53
CA ARG A 445 -5.14 -22.84 -3.75
C ARG A 445 -5.73 -22.92 -5.16
N HIS A 446 -4.88 -23.10 -6.15
CA HIS A 446 -5.28 -23.39 -7.52
C HIS A 446 -5.15 -24.89 -7.78
N ARG A 447 -6.02 -25.43 -8.66
CA ARG A 447 -6.03 -26.85 -9.03
C ARG A 447 -6.04 -27.81 -7.83
N THR A 448 -6.78 -27.45 -6.80
CA THR A 448 -6.79 -28.10 -5.47
C THR A 448 -6.86 -29.61 -5.52
N ASP A 449 -7.78 -30.19 -6.32
CA ASP A 449 -7.97 -31.64 -6.40
C ASP A 449 -6.78 -32.34 -7.06
N GLU A 450 -6.16 -31.74 -8.06
CA GLU A 450 -5.00 -32.27 -8.76
C GLU A 450 -3.77 -32.28 -7.83
N VAL A 451 -3.55 -31.17 -7.10
CA VAL A 451 -2.48 -31.08 -6.10
C VAL A 451 -2.69 -32.12 -4.99
N TYR A 452 -3.92 -32.35 -4.55
CA TYR A 452 -4.22 -33.38 -3.57
C TYR A 452 -3.93 -34.80 -4.08
N ILE A 453 -4.32 -35.12 -5.32
CA ILE A 453 -4.04 -36.41 -5.95
C ILE A 453 -2.53 -36.59 -6.10
N PHE A 454 -1.84 -35.54 -6.54
CA PHE A 454 -0.39 -35.54 -6.70
C PHE A 454 0.34 -35.75 -5.36
N ALA A 455 -0.01 -34.98 -4.32
CA ALA A 455 0.57 -35.11 -2.98
C ALA A 455 0.32 -36.50 -2.36
N ARG A 456 -0.83 -37.13 -2.63
CA ARG A 456 -1.14 -38.48 -2.18
C ARG A 456 -0.29 -39.55 -2.91
N ARG A 457 0.00 -39.35 -4.19
CA ARG A 457 0.89 -40.22 -4.98
C ARG A 457 2.33 -40.17 -4.46
N HIS A 458 2.75 -38.98 -3.96
CA HIS A 458 4.10 -38.69 -3.46
C HIS A 458 4.13 -38.38 -1.96
N ARG A 459 3.31 -39.08 -1.16
CA ARG A 459 3.04 -38.77 0.26
C ARG A 459 4.26 -38.66 1.16
N ASP A 460 5.36 -39.31 0.82
CA ASP A 460 6.59 -39.32 1.63
C ASP A 460 7.44 -38.06 1.39
N THR A 461 7.34 -37.49 0.20
CA THR A 461 8.16 -36.35 -0.25
C THR A 461 7.39 -35.10 -0.59
N VAL A 462 6.04 -35.13 -0.62
CA VAL A 462 5.20 -33.95 -0.97
C VAL A 462 4.18 -33.67 0.11
N ARG A 463 4.02 -32.39 0.43
CA ARG A 463 2.93 -31.85 1.29
C ARG A 463 2.12 -30.84 0.49
N ALA A 464 0.82 -31.07 0.39
CA ALA A 464 -0.11 -30.05 -0.08
C ALA A 464 -0.27 -29.00 1.01
N ILE A 465 -0.03 -27.74 0.68
CA ILE A 465 -0.11 -26.64 1.61
C ILE A 465 -1.18 -25.63 1.20
N MET A 466 -1.62 -24.81 2.15
CA MET A 466 -2.48 -23.66 1.91
C MET A 466 -1.97 -22.51 2.78
N GLY A 467 -1.55 -21.44 2.14
CA GLY A 467 -1.08 -20.24 2.83
C GLY A 467 -2.21 -19.54 3.58
N SER A 468 -1.99 -19.17 4.83
CA SER A 468 -2.87 -18.29 5.59
C SER A 468 -2.30 -16.87 5.62
N PRO A 469 -3.06 -15.86 5.21
CA PRO A 469 -2.65 -14.46 5.31
C PRO A 469 -2.83 -13.91 6.74
N THR A 470 -3.21 -14.75 7.69
CA THR A 470 -3.44 -14.38 9.10
C THR A 470 -2.61 -15.25 10.02
N ASP A 471 -2.17 -14.66 11.14
CA ASP A 471 -1.47 -15.39 12.20
C ASP A 471 -2.19 -16.67 12.58
N LEU A 472 -1.49 -17.79 12.50
CA LEU A 472 -1.97 -19.07 12.99
C LEU A 472 -1.79 -19.12 14.50
N LYS A 473 -2.90 -19.26 15.24
CA LYS A 473 -2.85 -19.44 16.69
C LYS A 473 -2.16 -20.76 17.01
N GLY A 474 -0.90 -20.70 17.46
CA GLY A 474 -0.22 -21.86 18.03
C GLY A 474 0.91 -22.48 17.22
N GLY A 475 1.38 -21.88 16.13
CA GLY A 475 2.55 -22.39 15.39
C GLY A 475 2.73 -21.77 14.00
N LEU A 476 3.80 -22.16 13.31
CA LEU A 476 4.05 -21.73 11.93
C LEU A 476 3.18 -22.48 10.93
N TYR A 477 2.72 -23.67 11.27
CA TYR A 477 1.82 -24.50 10.47
C TYR A 477 1.05 -25.49 11.32
N TYR A 478 -0.07 -25.98 10.80
CA TYR A 478 -0.82 -27.11 11.34
C TYR A 478 -1.44 -27.93 10.22
N ALA A 479 -1.69 -29.22 10.50
CA ALA A 479 -2.32 -30.12 9.55
C ALA A 479 -3.82 -30.28 9.83
N SER A 480 -4.64 -30.31 8.81
CA SER A 480 -6.06 -30.66 8.87
C SER A 480 -6.40 -31.78 7.88
N LYS A 481 -7.47 -32.54 8.17
CA LYS A 481 -8.00 -33.55 7.25
C LYS A 481 -9.04 -32.93 6.34
N VAL A 482 -8.97 -33.26 5.06
CA VAL A 482 -9.99 -32.91 4.07
C VAL A 482 -10.68 -34.18 3.62
N ASP A 483 -11.95 -34.31 3.99
CA ASP A 483 -12.75 -35.50 3.71
C ASP A 483 -13.74 -35.29 2.54
N ARG A 484 -13.89 -34.06 2.05
CA ARG A 484 -14.81 -33.70 0.96
C ARG A 484 -14.15 -32.83 -0.08
N ASN A 485 -14.54 -33.06 -1.33
CA ASN A 485 -14.18 -32.19 -2.44
C ASN A 485 -14.85 -30.80 -2.27
N GLN A 486 -14.07 -29.73 -2.33
CA GLN A 486 -14.59 -28.36 -2.12
C GLN A 486 -15.53 -27.88 -3.23
N LYS A 487 -15.37 -28.36 -4.47
CA LYS A 487 -16.21 -27.98 -5.63
C LYS A 487 -17.48 -28.80 -5.74
N THR A 488 -17.40 -30.10 -5.51
CA THR A 488 -18.53 -31.04 -5.73
C THR A 488 -19.26 -31.44 -4.46
N GLY A 489 -18.70 -31.18 -3.29
CA GLY A 489 -19.26 -31.61 -1.99
C GLY A 489 -19.18 -33.12 -1.77
N GLY A 490 -18.72 -33.90 -2.75
CA GLY A 490 -18.62 -35.36 -2.67
C GLY A 490 -17.52 -35.82 -1.72
N ALA A 491 -17.69 -37.01 -1.12
CA ALA A 491 -16.67 -37.62 -0.26
C ALA A 491 -15.43 -37.99 -1.09
N LEU A 492 -14.25 -37.57 -0.64
CA LEU A 492 -12.98 -38.01 -1.22
C LEU A 492 -12.70 -39.46 -0.82
N LYS A 493 -12.37 -40.32 -1.78
CA LYS A 493 -11.89 -41.68 -1.51
C LYS A 493 -10.53 -41.61 -0.79
N GLY A 494 -10.53 -41.61 0.54
CA GLY A 494 -9.37 -41.49 1.41
C GLY A 494 -9.15 -40.04 1.88
N SER A 495 -8.97 -39.84 3.19
CA SER A 495 -8.71 -38.51 3.75
C SER A 495 -7.36 -37.98 3.29
N GLN A 496 -7.33 -36.73 2.81
CA GLN A 496 -6.12 -36.00 2.45
C GLN A 496 -5.71 -35.08 3.62
N MET A 497 -4.41 -35.10 3.96
CA MET A 497 -3.87 -34.10 4.89
C MET A 497 -3.48 -32.86 4.09
N ILE A 498 -3.95 -31.69 4.55
CA ILE A 498 -3.53 -30.38 4.08
C ILE A 498 -2.85 -29.63 5.21
N TRP A 499 -1.80 -28.90 4.88
CA TRP A 499 -1.03 -28.12 5.83
C TRP A 499 -1.31 -26.64 5.64
N HIS A 500 -1.89 -26.03 6.66
CA HIS A 500 -2.07 -24.59 6.71
C HIS A 500 -0.79 -23.96 7.22
N ILE A 501 -0.25 -22.97 6.50
CA ILE A 501 1.03 -22.34 6.82
C ILE A 501 0.85 -20.82 7.02
N ASP A 502 1.62 -20.26 7.94
CA ASP A 502 1.68 -18.82 8.19
C ASP A 502 2.68 -18.18 7.21
N THR A 503 2.18 -17.68 6.08
CA THR A 503 3.03 -17.12 5.04
C THR A 503 3.74 -15.85 5.49
N VAL A 504 3.14 -15.04 6.36
CA VAL A 504 3.73 -13.80 6.88
C VAL A 504 4.97 -14.11 7.71
N ARG A 505 4.88 -15.07 8.64
CA ARG A 505 6.00 -15.45 9.50
C ARG A 505 7.14 -16.12 8.73
N PHE A 506 6.84 -16.90 7.68
CA PHE A 506 7.89 -17.45 6.82
C PHE A 506 8.57 -16.36 5.98
N LYS A 507 7.83 -15.37 5.46
CA LYS A 507 8.39 -14.18 4.78
C LYS A 507 9.29 -13.38 5.72
N ASP A 508 8.86 -13.16 6.97
CA ASP A 508 9.67 -12.52 8.02
C ASP A 508 10.98 -13.27 8.28
N ARG A 509 10.90 -14.59 8.33
CA ARG A 509 12.07 -15.44 8.53
C ARG A 509 13.08 -15.33 7.38
N ILE A 510 12.62 -15.38 6.13
CA ILE A 510 13.51 -15.23 4.97
C ILE A 510 14.16 -13.84 5.00
N ASN A 511 13.39 -12.77 5.30
CA ASN A 511 13.94 -11.42 5.39
C ASN A 511 15.00 -11.32 6.50
N ARG A 512 14.79 -11.94 7.67
CA ARG A 512 15.81 -12.04 8.72
C ARG A 512 17.08 -12.72 8.21
N LEU A 513 16.97 -13.86 7.54
CA LEU A 513 18.13 -14.60 7.02
C LEU A 513 18.91 -13.84 5.94
N ARG A 514 18.23 -12.97 5.17
CA ARG A 514 18.85 -12.08 4.19
C ARG A 514 19.64 -10.95 4.82
N THR A 515 19.16 -10.41 5.96
CA THR A 515 19.72 -9.22 6.63
C THR A 515 20.67 -9.56 7.77
N GLU A 516 20.78 -10.83 8.16
CA GLU A 516 21.72 -11.31 9.19
C GLU A 516 23.18 -10.95 8.84
N GLN A 517 24.00 -10.67 9.83
CA GLN A 517 25.40 -10.29 9.62
C GLN A 517 26.34 -11.33 10.28
N PRO A 518 27.07 -12.13 9.47
CA PRO A 518 27.02 -12.23 7.99
C PRO A 518 25.72 -12.86 7.50
N PRO A 519 25.29 -12.54 6.26
CA PRO A 519 24.07 -13.13 5.69
C PRO A 519 24.23 -14.64 5.55
N VAL A 520 23.12 -15.35 5.74
CA VAL A 520 23.08 -16.83 5.68
C VAL A 520 22.13 -17.36 4.58
N TRP A 521 21.56 -16.47 3.77
CA TRP A 521 20.68 -16.82 2.66
C TRP A 521 21.33 -16.37 1.33
N PHE A 522 21.67 -17.31 0.47
CA PHE A 522 22.49 -17.05 -0.72
C PHE A 522 21.77 -17.39 -2.02
N LEU A 523 22.14 -16.67 -3.07
CA LEU A 523 21.75 -16.85 -4.46
C LEU A 523 23.00 -17.22 -5.28
N SER A 524 22.80 -18.00 -6.35
CA SER A 524 23.84 -18.20 -7.37
C SER A 524 24.06 -16.92 -8.20
N ASP A 525 25.26 -16.71 -8.71
CA ASP A 525 25.54 -15.67 -9.69
C ASP A 525 24.81 -15.90 -11.03
N ASP A 526 24.39 -17.15 -11.32
CA ASP A 526 23.67 -17.53 -12.53
C ASP A 526 22.16 -17.16 -12.51
N VAL A 527 21.66 -16.57 -11.41
CA VAL A 527 20.25 -16.16 -11.30
C VAL A 527 19.93 -15.02 -12.24
N ASP A 528 18.84 -15.15 -13.01
CA ASP A 528 18.38 -14.14 -13.96
C ASP A 528 17.68 -12.94 -13.29
N ALA A 529 17.41 -11.91 -14.10
CA ALA A 529 16.76 -10.69 -13.63
C ALA A 529 15.28 -10.91 -13.28
N ASP A 530 14.61 -11.85 -13.97
CA ASP A 530 13.19 -12.13 -13.75
C ASP A 530 12.96 -12.77 -12.37
N TYR A 531 13.82 -13.74 -11.99
CA TYR A 531 13.79 -14.27 -10.63
C TYR A 531 14.00 -13.19 -9.57
N LEU A 532 14.97 -12.28 -9.79
CA LEU A 532 15.23 -11.18 -8.84
C LEU A 532 14.03 -10.26 -8.69
N GLN A 533 13.33 -9.95 -9.80
CA GLN A 533 12.11 -9.16 -9.75
C GLN A 533 11.03 -9.81 -8.88
N HIS A 534 10.83 -11.12 -9.00
CA HIS A 534 9.84 -11.85 -8.21
C HIS A 534 10.16 -11.86 -6.72
N ILE A 535 11.44 -12.07 -6.34
CA ILE A 535 11.82 -12.16 -4.92
C ILE A 535 11.96 -10.80 -4.22
N THR A 536 11.95 -9.70 -4.97
CA THR A 536 11.89 -8.32 -4.45
C THR A 536 10.52 -7.66 -4.64
N ALA A 537 9.56 -8.41 -5.20
CA ALA A 537 8.25 -7.88 -5.61
C ALA A 537 7.37 -7.45 -4.44
N GLU A 538 7.58 -7.94 -3.24
CA GLU A 538 6.74 -7.62 -2.09
C GLU A 538 7.45 -6.76 -1.05
N GLU A 539 6.62 -5.97 -0.37
CA GLU A 539 7.00 -5.22 0.82
C GLU A 539 6.05 -5.53 1.98
N LYS A 540 6.58 -5.44 3.21
CA LYS A 540 5.78 -5.63 4.41
C LYS A 540 5.14 -4.31 4.83
N VAL A 541 3.82 -4.29 4.92
CA VAL A 541 3.03 -3.13 5.33
C VAL A 541 2.17 -3.45 6.55
N ILE A 542 1.88 -2.45 7.36
CA ILE A 542 0.93 -2.59 8.46
C ILE A 542 -0.45 -2.13 8.00
N GLU A 543 -1.39 -3.07 7.90
CA GLU A 543 -2.80 -2.77 7.73
C GLU A 543 -3.50 -2.68 9.09
N ARG A 544 -4.41 -1.73 9.23
CA ARG A 544 -5.33 -1.71 10.38
C ARG A 544 -6.62 -2.42 10.00
N THR A 545 -6.99 -3.42 10.78
CA THR A 545 -8.29 -4.10 10.62
C THR A 545 -9.44 -3.14 10.94
N SER A 546 -10.66 -3.47 10.48
CA SER A 546 -11.87 -2.70 10.78
C SER A 546 -12.13 -2.50 12.29
N ARG A 547 -11.49 -3.28 13.15
CA ARG A 547 -11.54 -3.17 14.63
C ARG A 547 -10.36 -2.40 15.21
N GLY A 548 -9.57 -1.68 14.37
CA GLY A 548 -8.43 -0.87 14.78
C GLY A 548 -7.16 -1.64 15.17
N ARG A 549 -7.14 -2.98 15.04
CA ARG A 549 -5.95 -3.79 15.32
C ARG A 549 -4.98 -3.68 14.15
N ALA A 550 -3.73 -3.36 14.44
CA ALA A 550 -2.65 -3.40 13.47
C ALA A 550 -2.34 -4.86 13.09
N ARG A 551 -2.16 -5.12 11.80
CA ARG A 551 -1.78 -6.42 11.26
C ARG A 551 -0.72 -6.21 10.18
N SER A 552 0.39 -6.93 10.27
CA SER A 552 1.40 -6.96 9.21
C SER A 552 0.93 -7.87 8.07
N VAL A 553 1.05 -7.39 6.84
CA VAL A 553 0.78 -8.14 5.61
C VAL A 553 1.88 -7.84 4.58
N TYR A 554 2.08 -8.76 3.65
CA TYR A 554 2.95 -8.51 2.49
C TYR A 554 2.07 -8.14 1.29
N THR A 555 2.46 -7.10 0.57
CA THR A 555 1.78 -6.59 -0.63
C THR A 555 2.77 -6.37 -1.76
N LEU A 556 2.30 -6.51 -3.01
CA LEU A 556 3.14 -6.20 -4.17
C LEU A 556 3.54 -4.73 -4.18
N ARG A 557 4.81 -4.46 -4.46
CA ARG A 557 5.34 -3.10 -4.67
C ARG A 557 4.78 -2.49 -5.96
N PRO A 558 4.64 -1.16 -6.02
CA PRO A 558 4.28 -0.49 -7.26
C PRO A 558 5.25 -0.85 -8.40
N GLY A 559 4.71 -1.24 -9.56
CA GLY A 559 5.50 -1.65 -10.72
C GLY A 559 5.86 -3.13 -10.78
N HIS A 560 5.55 -3.92 -9.77
CA HIS A 560 5.67 -5.38 -9.79
C HIS A 560 4.29 -6.03 -9.99
N GLU A 561 4.23 -7.01 -10.88
CA GLU A 561 2.98 -7.73 -11.19
C GLU A 561 2.97 -9.15 -10.64
N ARG A 562 4.12 -9.71 -10.32
CA ARG A 562 4.30 -11.14 -9.97
C ARG A 562 5.28 -11.33 -8.81
N ASN A 563 4.99 -12.33 -7.99
CA ASN A 563 5.80 -12.76 -6.85
C ASN A 563 5.92 -14.30 -6.74
N ASP A 564 5.60 -15.04 -7.81
CA ASP A 564 5.41 -16.49 -7.75
C ASP A 564 6.65 -17.24 -7.21
N TRP A 565 7.89 -16.88 -7.64
CA TRP A 565 9.11 -17.49 -7.07
C TRP A 565 9.37 -17.07 -5.62
N TRP A 566 8.89 -15.87 -5.22
CA TRP A 566 8.94 -15.48 -3.82
C TRP A 566 8.06 -16.38 -2.94
N ASP A 567 6.86 -16.73 -3.38
CA ASP A 567 6.00 -17.67 -2.70
C ASP A 567 6.60 -19.09 -2.71
N CYS A 568 7.29 -19.52 -3.80
CA CYS A 568 8.03 -20.77 -3.83
C CYS A 568 9.16 -20.81 -2.80
N GLU A 569 9.89 -19.72 -2.56
CA GLU A 569 10.90 -19.60 -1.50
C GLU A 569 10.29 -19.76 -0.11
N VAL A 570 9.11 -19.19 0.12
CA VAL A 570 8.33 -19.37 1.36
C VAL A 570 8.00 -20.85 1.58
N TYR A 571 7.56 -21.54 0.52
CA TYR A 571 7.18 -22.94 0.59
C TYR A 571 8.39 -23.86 0.77
N ALA A 572 9.53 -23.56 0.14
CA ALA A 572 10.80 -24.28 0.35
C ALA A 572 11.31 -24.10 1.79
N THR A 573 11.16 -22.89 2.37
CA THR A 573 11.51 -22.59 3.76
C THR A 573 10.57 -23.31 4.74
N CYS A 574 9.29 -23.40 4.42
CA CYS A 574 8.33 -24.19 5.20
C CYS A 574 8.70 -25.68 5.19
N ALA A 575 9.07 -26.24 4.03
CA ALA A 575 9.54 -27.61 3.93
C ALA A 575 10.81 -27.86 4.76
N ALA A 576 11.72 -26.89 4.81
CA ALA A 576 12.93 -26.94 5.65
C ALA A 576 12.58 -26.97 7.15
N ASP A 577 11.63 -26.13 7.58
CA ASP A 577 11.15 -26.12 8.96
C ASP A 577 10.51 -27.47 9.34
N MET A 578 9.65 -28.03 8.47
CA MET A 578 9.06 -29.36 8.65
C MET A 578 10.10 -30.48 8.73
N ARG A 579 11.31 -30.29 8.17
CA ARG A 579 12.44 -31.21 8.25
C ARG A 579 13.38 -30.93 9.43
N GLY A 580 13.04 -29.93 10.26
CA GLY A 580 13.81 -29.61 11.47
C GLY A 580 15.11 -28.84 11.20
N VAL A 581 15.25 -28.16 10.05
CA VAL A 581 16.44 -27.38 9.70
C VAL A 581 16.86 -26.38 10.78
N PRO A 582 15.96 -25.66 11.46
CA PRO A 582 16.34 -24.72 12.51
C PRO A 582 17.04 -25.36 13.71
N HIS A 583 16.88 -26.68 13.88
CA HIS A 583 17.41 -27.43 15.00
C HIS A 583 18.65 -28.23 14.62
N LEU A 584 19.15 -28.14 13.38
CA LEU A 584 20.34 -28.80 12.93
C LEU A 584 21.57 -28.28 13.70
N GLN A 585 22.30 -29.18 14.32
CA GLN A 585 23.57 -28.88 15.00
C GLN A 585 24.69 -29.67 14.36
N PRO A 586 25.90 -29.09 14.23
CA PRO A 586 27.07 -29.86 13.81
C PRO A 586 27.25 -31.05 14.73
N ILE A 587 27.40 -32.24 14.17
CA ILE A 587 27.79 -33.44 14.95
C ILE A 587 29.14 -33.12 15.58
N ALA A 588 29.18 -32.95 16.91
CA ALA A 588 30.42 -32.76 17.62
C ALA A 588 31.32 -33.98 17.31
N ARG A 589 32.40 -33.75 16.56
CA ARG A 589 33.41 -34.81 16.38
C ARG A 589 33.83 -35.26 17.77
N PRO A 590 33.81 -36.57 18.11
CA PRO A 590 34.27 -37.04 19.41
C PRO A 590 35.69 -36.48 19.59
N ARG A 591 35.91 -35.69 20.65
CA ARG A 591 37.25 -35.25 21.01
C ARG A 591 38.11 -36.55 21.08
N LYS A 592 39.13 -36.68 20.21
CA LYS A 592 40.14 -37.73 20.36
C LYS A 592 40.58 -37.70 21.81
N ALA A 593 40.26 -38.74 22.54
CA ALA A 593 40.70 -38.89 23.91
C ALA A 593 42.22 -38.66 23.92
N GLN A 594 42.66 -37.58 24.56
CA GLN A 594 44.09 -37.42 24.84
C GLN A 594 44.45 -38.58 25.73
N VAL A 595 45.09 -39.59 25.13
CA VAL A 595 45.77 -40.65 25.87
C VAL A 595 46.85 -39.95 26.69
N LYS A 596 46.54 -39.72 27.97
CA LYS A 596 47.58 -39.31 28.90
C LYS A 596 48.64 -40.40 28.89
N ALA A 597 49.80 -40.09 28.33
CA ALA A 597 50.98 -40.95 28.45
C ALA A 597 51.27 -41.13 29.96
N GLN A 598 50.94 -42.28 30.48
CA GLN A 598 51.40 -42.68 31.80
C GLN A 598 52.93 -42.89 31.72
N SER A 599 53.65 -41.85 32.26
CA SER A 599 55.09 -42.00 32.46
C SER A 599 55.30 -43.06 33.53
N TRP A 600 55.79 -44.22 33.12
CA TRP A 600 56.37 -45.27 34.00
C TRP A 600 57.72 -44.76 34.51
N ILE A 601 57.73 -44.08 35.66
CA ILE A 601 58.96 -43.88 36.44
C ILE A 601 58.83 -44.74 37.67
N PRO A 602 59.72 -45.73 37.89
CA PRO A 602 59.71 -46.54 39.13
C PRO A 602 60.15 -45.61 40.32
N ARG A 603 59.30 -45.46 41.34
CA ARG A 603 59.69 -44.84 42.59
C ARG A 603 60.67 -45.77 43.32
N LYS A 604 61.93 -45.38 43.43
CA LYS A 604 62.92 -46.00 44.33
C LYS A 604 62.42 -45.88 45.79
N LYS A 605 62.24 -47.01 46.43
CA LYS A 605 62.11 -47.12 47.88
C LYS A 605 63.43 -46.68 48.53
N GLY A 606 63.47 -45.62 49.23
CA GLY A 606 64.57 -45.25 50.15
C GLY A 606 64.21 -45.72 51.52
N TRP A 607 65.08 -46.53 52.04
CA TRP A 607 65.15 -46.91 53.43
C TRP A 607 65.82 -45.79 54.21
N VAL A 608 65.38 -45.53 55.47
CA VAL A 608 66.23 -45.32 56.66
C VAL A 608 65.50 -44.59 57.75
N ARG A 609 65.50 -45.20 58.83
CA ARG A 609 65.71 -45.00 60.30
C ARG A 609 64.79 -43.94 60.95
#